data_c46950301170e8fafb732c8aa2b9a064
#
_entry.id   c46950301170e8fafb732c8aa2b9a064
#
_cell.length_a   1.000
_cell.length_b   1.000
_cell.length_c   1.000
_cell.angle_alpha   90.00
_cell.angle_beta   90.00
_cell.angle_gamma   90.00
#
_symmetry.space_group_name_H-M   'P 1'
#
loop_
_entity.id
_entity.type
_entity.pdbx_description
1 polymer ?
#
loop_
_entity_poly.entity_id
_entity_poly.type
_entity_poly.pdbx_seq_one_letter_code
_entity_poly.pdbx_strand_id
1 'polypeptide(L)'
;SPRRQRQMCIRDSTYGGLVSVIPKYSILFMLFALASLGLPGTSGFIGEFLILMGAFKDNFLVAVIASIGVILGAAYMLWLYKRVVFGKLLNEDLKKILDLNRSEYFILSCLAAPILFFGFYPDPLITTIEVSVTDLINMHNTNIASK
;
A
#
# COMPACT_ATOMS: atom_id res chain seq x y z
N SER A 1 -32.56 -6.74 -4.53
CA SER A 1 -32.65 -7.01 -5.97
C SER A 1 -31.33 -7.61 -6.43
N PRO A 2 -31.31 -8.81 -7.03
CA PRO A 2 -30.09 -9.53 -7.41
C PRO A 2 -29.23 -8.81 -8.46
N ARG A 3 -29.75 -7.77 -9.08
CA ARG A 3 -29.00 -6.93 -10.04
C ARG A 3 -27.96 -6.02 -9.39
N ARG A 4 -28.11 -5.60 -8.13
CA ARG A 4 -27.11 -4.76 -7.45
C ARG A 4 -25.87 -5.53 -6.99
N GLN A 5 -26.00 -6.79 -6.65
CA GLN A 5 -24.85 -7.61 -6.27
C GLN A 5 -23.94 -7.97 -7.46
N ARG A 6 -24.47 -8.03 -8.69
CA ARG A 6 -23.66 -8.28 -9.88
C ARG A 6 -22.78 -7.09 -10.31
N GLN A 7 -23.07 -5.88 -9.82
CA GLN A 7 -22.26 -4.71 -10.11
C GLN A 7 -21.00 -4.58 -9.21
N MET A 8 -20.93 -5.34 -8.12
CA MET A 8 -19.74 -5.38 -7.27
C MET A 8 -18.59 -6.24 -7.82
N CYS A 9 -18.89 -7.15 -8.74
CA CYS A 9 -17.87 -7.89 -9.50
C CYS A 9 -17.61 -7.21 -10.85
N ILE A 10 -17.35 -5.91 -10.83
CA ILE A 10 -16.91 -5.19 -12.02
C ILE A 10 -15.49 -5.70 -12.31
N ARG A 11 -15.32 -6.39 -13.42
CA ARG A 11 -14.00 -6.82 -13.88
C ARG A 11 -13.13 -5.58 -14.04
N ASP A 12 -11.96 -5.57 -13.44
CA ASP A 12 -10.96 -4.50 -13.59
C ASP A 12 -10.71 -4.13 -15.07
N SER A 13 -11.05 -5.03 -15.99
CA SER A 13 -10.98 -4.82 -17.44
C SER A 13 -12.00 -3.81 -18.00
N THR A 14 -13.03 -3.45 -17.24
CA THR A 14 -14.02 -2.43 -17.67
C THR A 14 -13.56 -1.02 -17.31
N TYR A 15 -12.61 -0.89 -16.39
CA TYR A 15 -11.96 0.36 -16.01
C TYR A 15 -10.59 0.44 -16.67
N GLY A 16 -10.51 0.78 -17.91
CA GLY A 16 -9.24 1.03 -18.59
C GLY A 16 -9.12 2.47 -19.03
N GLY A 17 -7.88 3.00 -19.08
CA GLY A 17 -7.62 4.31 -19.65
C GLY A 17 -8.01 5.50 -18.78
N LEU A 18 -8.10 5.33 -17.46
CA LEU A 18 -8.45 6.42 -16.54
C LEU A 18 -7.48 7.60 -16.63
N VAL A 19 -6.23 7.36 -17.02
CA VAL A 19 -5.24 8.43 -17.21
C VAL A 19 -5.68 9.50 -18.20
N SER A 20 -6.43 9.14 -19.23
CA SER A 20 -6.90 10.08 -20.26
C SER A 20 -8.13 10.88 -19.82
N VAL A 21 -8.90 10.39 -18.84
CA VAL A 21 -10.13 11.02 -18.36
C VAL A 21 -9.92 11.78 -17.06
N ILE A 22 -9.22 11.17 -16.11
CA ILE A 22 -9.00 11.69 -14.75
C ILE A 22 -7.50 11.64 -14.37
N PRO A 23 -6.66 12.48 -14.99
CA PRO A 23 -5.22 12.42 -14.82
C PRO A 23 -4.75 12.72 -13.38
N LYS A 24 -5.40 13.65 -12.68
CA LYS A 24 -5.03 14.00 -11.30
C LYS A 24 -5.26 12.83 -10.33
N TYR A 25 -6.40 12.16 -10.46
CA TYR A 25 -6.69 10.95 -9.70
C TYR A 25 -5.67 9.85 -10.00
N SER A 26 -5.34 9.64 -11.27
CA SER A 26 -4.41 8.60 -11.71
C SER A 26 -3.01 8.77 -11.09
N ILE A 27 -2.53 10.01 -10.95
CA ILE A 27 -1.22 10.30 -10.31
C ILE A 27 -1.26 9.98 -8.82
N LEU A 28 -2.31 10.41 -8.11
CA LEU A 28 -2.45 10.12 -6.68
C LEU A 28 -2.66 8.62 -6.43
N PHE A 29 -3.45 7.97 -7.28
CA PHE A 29 -3.64 6.52 -7.24
C PHE A 29 -2.31 5.77 -7.44
N MET A 30 -1.45 6.24 -8.37
CA MET A 30 -0.10 5.70 -8.55
C MET A 30 0.72 5.83 -7.27
N LEU A 31 0.71 7.00 -6.63
CA LEU A 31 1.46 7.24 -5.41
C LEU A 31 1.01 6.30 -4.29
N PHE A 32 -0.29 6.16 -4.07
CA PHE A 32 -0.83 5.25 -3.06
C PHE A 32 -0.56 3.77 -3.38
N ALA A 33 -0.67 3.39 -4.67
CA ALA A 33 -0.34 2.04 -5.11
C ALA A 33 1.14 1.71 -4.84
N LEU A 34 2.06 2.62 -5.19
CA LEU A 34 3.49 2.45 -4.94
C LEU A 34 3.82 2.45 -3.45
N ALA A 35 3.14 3.28 -2.65
CA ALA A 35 3.28 3.29 -1.19
C ALA A 35 2.81 1.96 -0.57
N SER A 36 1.75 1.38 -1.11
CA SER A 36 1.24 0.06 -0.71
C SER A 36 2.15 -1.11 -1.11
N LEU A 37 3.03 -0.90 -2.07
CA LEU A 37 4.06 -1.87 -2.50
C LEU A 37 5.35 -1.78 -1.69
N GLY A 38 5.42 -0.88 -0.72
CA GLY A 38 6.66 -0.64 0.02
C GLY A 38 7.77 -0.04 -0.85
N LEU A 39 7.43 0.94 -1.72
CA LEU A 39 8.46 1.64 -2.47
C LEU A 39 9.41 2.40 -1.52
N PRO A 40 10.75 2.31 -1.70
CA PRO A 40 11.72 3.10 -0.92
C PRO A 40 11.34 4.59 -0.93
N GLY A 41 11.28 5.20 0.26
CA GLY A 41 10.80 6.58 0.45
C GLY A 41 9.32 6.69 0.84
N THR A 42 8.62 5.57 1.04
CA THR A 42 7.26 5.54 1.60
C THR A 42 7.24 4.82 2.95
N SER A 43 6.24 5.14 3.77
CA SER A 43 6.10 4.55 5.11
C SER A 43 5.93 3.02 5.06
N GLY A 44 5.32 2.48 4.00
CA GLY A 44 5.13 1.03 3.80
C GLY A 44 6.46 0.28 3.72
N PHE A 45 7.45 0.84 3.03
CA PHE A 45 8.78 0.23 2.90
C PHE A 45 9.45 0.00 4.26
N ILE A 46 9.38 0.98 5.16
CA ILE A 46 10.00 0.88 6.49
C ILE A 46 9.44 -0.31 7.26
N GLY A 47 8.09 -0.46 7.27
CA GLY A 47 7.43 -1.56 7.96
C GLY A 47 7.80 -2.93 7.38
N GLU A 48 7.70 -3.09 6.06
CA GLU A 48 8.03 -4.34 5.37
C GLU A 48 9.50 -4.72 5.55
N PHE A 49 10.40 -3.74 5.44
CA PHE A 49 11.84 -3.96 5.61
C PHE A 49 12.18 -4.41 7.04
N LEU A 50 11.60 -3.78 8.06
CA LEU A 50 11.83 -4.16 9.47
C LEU A 50 11.30 -5.56 9.75
N ILE A 51 10.14 -5.94 9.21
CA ILE A 51 9.58 -7.28 9.36
C ILE A 51 10.50 -8.33 8.71
N LEU A 52 10.96 -8.08 7.48
CA LEU A 52 11.88 -8.99 6.78
C LEU A 52 13.21 -9.11 7.51
N MET A 53 13.73 -8.00 8.05
CA MET A 53 14.97 -8.00 8.84
C MET A 53 14.83 -8.81 10.13
N GLY A 54 13.67 -8.67 10.81
CA GLY A 54 13.34 -9.48 12.00
C GLY A 54 13.24 -10.97 11.65
N ALA A 55 12.50 -11.31 10.61
CA ALA A 55 12.38 -12.69 10.15
C ALA A 55 13.72 -13.30 9.73
N PHE A 56 14.61 -12.52 9.09
CA PHE A 56 15.94 -12.97 8.70
C PHE A 56 16.82 -13.32 9.90
N LYS A 57 16.73 -12.55 10.99
CA LYS A 57 17.47 -12.82 12.22
C LYS A 57 17.00 -14.09 12.93
N ASP A 58 15.71 -14.40 12.85
CA ASP A 58 15.13 -15.56 13.49
C ASP A 58 15.31 -16.82 12.62
N ASN A 59 14.89 -16.76 11.37
CA ASN A 59 14.97 -17.89 10.43
C ASN A 59 15.11 -17.43 8.99
N PHE A 60 16.25 -17.75 8.39
CA PHE A 60 16.57 -17.39 6.99
C PHE A 60 15.53 -17.90 5.99
N LEU A 61 15.04 -19.13 6.16
CA LEU A 61 14.09 -19.74 5.22
C LEU A 61 12.74 -19.03 5.25
N VAL A 62 12.28 -18.63 6.44
CA VAL A 62 11.06 -17.85 6.61
C VAL A 62 11.18 -16.47 5.93
N ALA A 63 12.32 -15.81 6.08
CA ALA A 63 12.58 -14.53 5.43
C ALA A 63 12.56 -14.63 3.91
N VAL A 64 13.13 -15.71 3.33
CA VAL A 64 13.10 -15.95 1.88
C VAL A 64 11.67 -16.13 1.38
N ILE A 65 10.87 -16.95 2.06
CA ILE A 65 9.45 -17.18 1.68
C ILE A 65 8.66 -15.89 1.79
N ALA A 66 8.85 -15.11 2.86
CA ALA A 66 8.20 -13.81 3.05
C ALA A 66 8.57 -12.82 1.94
N SER A 67 9.85 -12.78 1.52
CA SER A 67 10.30 -11.92 0.42
C SER A 67 9.63 -12.25 -0.91
N ILE A 68 9.38 -13.54 -1.19
CA ILE A 68 8.62 -13.96 -2.37
C ILE A 68 7.20 -13.39 -2.32
N GLY A 69 6.55 -13.39 -1.14
CA GLY A 69 5.23 -12.78 -0.95
C GLY A 69 5.20 -11.30 -1.29
N VAL A 70 6.21 -10.54 -0.85
CA VAL A 70 6.35 -9.11 -1.18
C VAL A 70 6.49 -8.90 -2.69
N ILE A 71 7.31 -9.70 -3.36
CA ILE A 71 7.51 -9.61 -4.82
C ILE A 71 6.21 -9.92 -5.58
N LEU A 72 5.47 -10.95 -5.17
CA LEU A 72 4.18 -11.31 -5.78
C LEU A 72 3.14 -10.21 -5.56
N GLY A 73 3.09 -9.62 -4.37
CA GLY A 73 2.23 -8.48 -4.07
C GLY A 73 2.53 -7.28 -4.97
N ALA A 74 3.82 -6.97 -5.16
CA ALA A 74 4.27 -5.92 -6.07
C ALA A 74 3.84 -6.19 -7.52
N ALA A 75 4.07 -7.39 -8.02
CA ALA A 75 3.67 -7.79 -9.37
C ALA A 75 2.16 -7.67 -9.60
N TYR A 76 1.36 -8.13 -8.63
CA TYR A 76 -0.11 -8.03 -8.67
C TYR A 76 -0.58 -6.57 -8.72
N MET A 77 -0.08 -5.72 -7.84
CA MET A 77 -0.49 -4.33 -7.76
C MET A 77 -0.10 -3.53 -9.01
N LEU A 78 1.11 -3.75 -9.53
CA LEU A 78 1.55 -3.11 -10.78
C LEU A 78 0.74 -3.58 -11.99
N TRP A 79 0.35 -4.85 -12.00
CA TRP A 79 -0.54 -5.39 -13.04
C TRP A 79 -1.93 -4.76 -12.95
N LEU A 80 -2.51 -4.64 -11.73
CA LEU A 80 -3.76 -3.95 -11.48
C LEU A 80 -3.69 -2.49 -11.94
N TYR A 81 -2.65 -1.77 -11.53
CA TYR A 81 -2.45 -0.37 -11.91
C TYR A 81 -2.39 -0.19 -13.44
N LYS A 82 -1.57 -1.01 -14.12
CA LYS A 82 -1.47 -1.01 -15.57
C LYS A 82 -2.83 -1.21 -16.23
N ARG A 83 -3.63 -2.13 -15.71
CA ARG A 83 -4.92 -2.47 -16.28
C ARG A 83 -5.97 -1.37 -16.09
N VAL A 84 -6.00 -0.76 -14.92
CA VAL A 84 -6.96 0.28 -14.57
C VAL A 84 -6.59 1.63 -15.20
N VAL A 85 -5.33 2.01 -15.13
CA VAL A 85 -4.89 3.35 -15.56
C VAL A 85 -4.56 3.41 -17.04
N PHE A 86 -3.81 2.44 -17.56
CA PHE A 86 -3.35 2.40 -18.96
C PHE A 86 -4.16 1.44 -19.84
N GLY A 87 -5.19 0.79 -19.32
CA GLY A 87 -6.06 -0.08 -20.11
C GLY A 87 -6.81 0.69 -21.21
N LYS A 88 -7.44 -0.05 -22.12
CA LYS A 88 -8.30 0.56 -23.14
C LYS A 88 -9.60 1.04 -22.51
N LEU A 89 -10.01 2.28 -22.82
CA LEU A 89 -11.32 2.81 -22.49
C LEU A 89 -12.40 2.06 -23.30
N LEU A 90 -12.96 1.01 -22.71
CA LEU A 90 -14.02 0.21 -23.31
C LEU A 90 -15.43 0.75 -22.98
N ASN A 91 -15.52 1.56 -21.93
CA ASN A 91 -16.80 2.04 -21.41
C ASN A 91 -16.93 3.55 -21.64
N GLU A 92 -17.90 3.95 -22.48
CA GLU A 92 -18.13 5.37 -22.79
C GLU A 92 -18.66 6.17 -21.60
N ASP A 93 -19.27 5.51 -20.62
CA ASP A 93 -19.75 6.17 -19.40
C ASP A 93 -18.59 6.71 -18.55
N LEU A 94 -17.39 6.13 -18.65
CA LEU A 94 -16.20 6.62 -17.97
C LEU A 94 -15.73 7.98 -18.51
N LYS A 95 -16.03 8.31 -19.76
CA LYS A 95 -15.69 9.62 -20.35
C LYS A 95 -16.45 10.78 -19.71
N LYS A 96 -17.56 10.49 -19.01
CA LYS A 96 -18.39 11.47 -18.32
C LYS A 96 -17.96 11.75 -16.88
N ILE A 97 -16.99 11.00 -16.38
CA ILE A 97 -16.48 11.18 -15.02
C ILE A 97 -15.65 12.46 -14.98
N LEU A 98 -16.00 13.34 -14.06
CA LEU A 98 -15.22 14.55 -13.79
C LEU A 98 -13.96 14.18 -12.98
N ASP A 99 -12.84 14.82 -13.30
CA ASP A 99 -11.60 14.68 -12.51
C ASP A 99 -11.79 15.27 -11.10
N LEU A 100 -10.85 15.02 -10.21
CA LEU A 100 -10.90 15.44 -8.82
C LEU A 100 -11.20 16.93 -8.66
N ASN A 101 -12.17 17.22 -7.81
CA ASN A 101 -12.45 18.59 -7.37
C ASN A 101 -11.29 19.08 -6.46
N ARG A 102 -11.17 20.40 -6.29
CA ARG A 102 -10.10 21.00 -5.46
C ARG A 102 -10.08 20.47 -4.03
N SER A 103 -11.27 20.26 -3.43
CA SER A 103 -11.39 19.72 -2.08
C SER A 103 -10.94 18.26 -1.99
N GLU A 104 -11.33 17.43 -2.95
CA GLU A 104 -10.93 16.01 -3.01
C GLU A 104 -9.42 15.87 -3.22
N TYR A 105 -8.87 16.68 -4.15
CA TYR A 105 -7.44 16.70 -4.38
C TYR A 105 -6.67 17.12 -3.12
N PHE A 106 -7.15 18.12 -2.39
CA PHE A 106 -6.54 18.58 -1.14
C PHE A 106 -6.56 17.48 -0.07
N ILE A 107 -7.69 16.80 0.12
CA ILE A 107 -7.82 15.70 1.08
C ILE A 107 -6.84 14.56 0.76
N LEU A 108 -6.80 14.12 -0.50
CA LEU A 108 -5.89 13.07 -0.93
C LEU A 108 -4.41 13.48 -0.81
N SER A 109 -4.09 14.74 -1.11
CA SER A 109 -2.73 15.27 -0.93
C SER A 109 -2.35 15.32 0.56
N CYS A 110 -3.28 15.69 1.43
CA CYS A 110 -3.09 15.68 2.87
C CYS A 110 -2.82 14.27 3.43
N LEU A 111 -3.43 13.24 2.83
CA LEU A 111 -3.17 11.84 3.17
C LEU A 111 -1.84 11.33 2.58
N ALA A 112 -1.43 11.85 1.43
CA ALA A 112 -0.16 11.47 0.80
C ALA A 112 1.05 12.04 1.55
N ALA A 113 0.91 13.24 2.13
CA ALA A 113 1.99 13.92 2.84
C ALA A 113 2.60 13.08 3.98
N PRO A 114 1.83 12.51 4.93
CA PRO A 114 2.40 11.68 6.00
C PRO A 114 3.02 10.38 5.48
N ILE A 115 2.54 9.80 4.39
CA ILE A 115 3.12 8.60 3.79
C ILE A 115 4.55 8.86 3.35
N LEU A 116 4.79 9.99 2.70
CA LEU A 116 6.13 10.41 2.28
C LEU A 116 6.96 10.88 3.48
N PHE A 117 6.39 11.67 4.39
CA PHE A 117 7.09 12.16 5.55
C PHE A 117 7.66 11.01 6.40
N PHE A 118 6.84 10.05 6.78
CA PHE A 118 7.29 8.89 7.57
C PHE A 118 8.11 7.89 6.76
N GLY A 119 8.06 7.95 5.44
CA GLY A 119 8.94 7.18 4.57
C GLY A 119 10.39 7.67 4.58
N PHE A 120 10.60 8.98 4.71
CA PHE A 120 11.93 9.59 4.81
C PHE A 120 12.41 9.77 6.25
N TYR A 121 11.50 9.98 7.18
CA TYR A 121 11.81 10.23 8.60
C TYR A 121 10.97 9.34 9.52
N PRO A 122 11.32 8.06 9.66
CA PRO A 122 10.57 7.09 10.46
C PRO A 122 10.80 7.21 11.97
N ASP A 123 11.87 7.89 12.40
CA ASP A 123 12.31 7.97 13.80
C ASP A 123 11.20 8.31 14.81
N PRO A 124 10.31 9.30 14.56
CA PRO A 124 9.27 9.65 15.52
C PRO A 124 8.29 8.50 15.81
N LEU A 125 8.03 7.64 14.81
CA LEU A 125 7.18 6.46 14.98
C LEU A 125 7.94 5.34 15.70
N ILE A 126 9.17 5.08 15.28
CA ILE A 126 10.00 4.00 15.84
C ILE A 126 10.26 4.24 17.33
N THR A 127 10.69 5.44 17.71
CA THR A 127 10.97 5.79 19.12
C THR A 127 9.73 5.71 20.01
N THR A 128 8.55 6.06 19.47
CA THR A 128 7.30 5.96 20.23
C THR A 128 6.93 4.50 20.53
N ILE A 129 7.21 3.60 19.59
CA ILE A 129 6.86 2.17 19.70
C ILE A 129 7.93 1.38 20.46
N GLU A 130 9.19 1.80 20.42
CA GLU A 130 10.35 1.10 20.97
C GLU A 130 10.19 0.76 22.45
N VAL A 131 9.70 1.70 23.26
CA VAL A 131 9.48 1.51 24.70
C VAL A 131 8.49 0.36 24.94
N SER A 132 7.36 0.38 24.28
CA SER A 132 6.31 -0.64 24.43
C SER A 132 6.75 -2.02 23.92
N VAL A 133 7.51 -2.07 22.83
CA VAL A 133 8.05 -3.31 22.28
C VAL A 133 9.13 -3.89 23.20
N THR A 134 10.01 -3.06 23.75
CA THR A 134 11.06 -3.49 24.69
C THR A 134 10.45 -4.07 25.96
N ASP A 135 9.41 -3.45 26.51
CA ASP A 135 8.70 -3.97 27.68
C ASP A 135 8.06 -5.33 27.40
N LEU A 136 7.43 -5.51 26.23
CA LEU A 136 6.87 -6.81 25.83
C LEU A 136 7.93 -7.90 25.72
N ILE A 137 9.08 -7.58 25.13
CA ILE A 137 10.21 -8.53 24.99
C ILE A 137 10.74 -8.91 26.37
N ASN A 138 10.89 -7.95 27.27
CA ASN A 138 11.37 -8.20 28.63
C ASN A 138 10.40 -9.09 29.42
N MET A 139 9.09 -8.83 29.32
CA MET A 139 8.06 -9.66 29.95
C MET A 139 8.05 -11.09 29.39
N HIS A 140 8.28 -11.25 28.09
CA HIS A 140 8.35 -12.56 27.45
C HIS A 140 9.57 -13.35 27.95
N ASN A 141 10.74 -12.71 27.99
CA ASN A 141 11.99 -13.32 28.43
C ASN A 141 11.96 -13.73 29.92
N THR A 142 11.33 -12.90 30.77
CA THR A 142 11.16 -13.25 32.20
C THR A 142 10.24 -14.46 32.39
N ASN A 143 9.17 -14.57 31.58
CA ASN A 143 8.26 -15.72 31.63
C ASN A 143 8.90 -17.03 31.15
N ILE A 144 9.84 -16.96 30.20
CA ILE A 144 10.60 -18.15 29.76
C ILE A 144 11.64 -18.56 30.80
N ALA A 145 12.31 -17.59 31.43
CA ALA A 145 13.33 -17.87 32.46
C ALA A 145 12.73 -18.43 33.76
N SER A 146 11.43 -18.28 34.00
CA SER A 146 10.70 -18.78 35.15
C SER A 146 10.13 -20.21 34.98
N LYS A 147 10.29 -20.83 33.82
CA LYS A 147 9.90 -22.21 33.52
C LYS A 147 11.13 -23.10 33.42
#